data_b09928bf77380d0be152a91f1eeed221
#
_entry.id   b09928bf77380d0be152a91f1eeed221
#
_cell.length_a   1.000
_cell.length_b   1.000
_cell.length_c   1.000
_cell.angle_alpha   90.00
_cell.angle_beta   90.00
_cell.angle_gamma   90.00
#
_symmetry.space_group_name_H-M   'P 1'
#
loop_
_entity.id
_entity.type
_entity.pdbx_description
1 polymer ?
#
loop_
_entity_poly.entity_id
_entity_poly.type
_entity_poly.pdbx_seq_one_letter_code
_entity_poly.pdbx_strand_id
1 'polypeptide(L)'
;MDTCKIGPGLYQYTSIDDCTRYRVLRIYERRTAANTLDFNDAVTDEIPFPIQRKQTDRGREFFATKVQEKLVELGIIFRPNKPGTPHLNGKVERSQKTDKVEFYATNDTSSDDLDNLLAEGQHYYNWDRPHGAHKGKTPMERYFELSEEMPLSEEANADYQPLKERIQEANYKLDLELARLKRSL
;
A
#
# COMPACT_ATOMS: atom_id res chain seq x y z
N MET A 1 0.71 -1.05 2.45
CA MET A 1 1.25 0.04 1.62
C MET A 1 2.74 0.18 1.86
N ASP A 2 3.50 0.46 0.83
CA ASP A 2 4.96 0.56 0.89
C ASP A 2 5.50 1.40 -0.28
N THR A 3 6.77 1.82 -0.20
CA THR A 3 7.45 2.56 -1.26
C THR A 3 8.71 1.84 -1.71
N CYS A 4 8.98 1.81 -3.02
CA CYS A 4 10.26 1.32 -3.52
C CYS A 4 10.88 2.32 -4.51
N LYS A 5 12.22 2.35 -4.54
CA LYS A 5 12.96 3.12 -5.52
C LYS A 5 12.95 2.40 -6.87
N ILE A 6 12.59 3.11 -7.93
CA ILE A 6 12.49 2.58 -9.30
C ILE A 6 13.51 3.20 -10.26
N GLY A 7 14.05 4.36 -9.91
CA GLY A 7 15.05 5.09 -10.69
C GLY A 7 15.74 6.19 -9.87
N PRO A 8 16.68 6.95 -10.46
CA PRO A 8 17.26 8.11 -9.81
C PRO A 8 16.17 9.16 -9.49
N GLY A 9 15.95 9.44 -8.20
CA GLY A 9 14.93 10.42 -7.77
C GLY A 9 13.48 9.97 -7.99
N LEU A 10 13.20 8.70 -8.32
CA LEU A 10 11.85 8.21 -8.54
C LEU A 10 11.49 7.07 -7.58
N TYR A 11 10.31 7.15 -7.02
CA TYR A 11 9.76 6.19 -6.06
C TYR A 11 8.34 5.79 -6.43
N GLN A 12 8.12 4.48 -6.56
CA GLN A 12 6.79 3.92 -6.68
C GLN A 12 6.18 3.76 -5.29
N TYR A 13 4.99 4.27 -5.11
CA TYR A 13 4.10 3.98 -3.99
C TYR A 13 3.14 2.87 -4.41
N THR A 14 2.99 1.89 -3.55
CA THR A 14 2.16 0.70 -3.79
C THR A 14 1.21 0.50 -2.62
N SER A 15 -0.08 0.48 -2.89
CA SER A 15 -1.11 -0.06 -1.98
C SER A 15 -1.64 -1.35 -2.58
N ILE A 16 -1.75 -2.39 -1.77
CA ILE A 16 -2.29 -3.69 -2.21
C ILE A 16 -3.24 -4.21 -1.14
N ASP A 17 -4.41 -4.66 -1.57
CA ASP A 17 -5.33 -5.33 -0.67
C ASP A 17 -4.85 -6.73 -0.30
N ASP A 18 -4.99 -7.06 0.96
CA ASP A 18 -4.47 -8.31 1.51
C ASP A 18 -5.26 -9.54 1.07
N CYS A 19 -6.53 -9.35 0.74
CA CYS A 19 -7.44 -10.43 0.34
C CYS A 19 -7.48 -10.62 -1.16
N THR A 20 -7.84 -9.57 -1.90
CA THR A 20 -8.05 -9.62 -3.36
C THR A 20 -6.77 -9.46 -4.16
N ARG A 21 -5.72 -8.88 -3.58
CA ARG A 21 -4.51 -8.40 -4.28
C ARG A 21 -4.77 -7.23 -5.23
N TYR A 22 -5.95 -6.62 -5.18
CA TYR A 22 -6.20 -5.38 -5.89
C TYR A 22 -5.18 -4.33 -5.47
N ARG A 23 -4.62 -3.60 -6.41
CA ARG A 23 -3.56 -2.66 -6.11
C ARG A 23 -3.76 -1.30 -6.78
N VAL A 24 -3.20 -0.28 -6.13
CA VAL A 24 -3.08 1.08 -6.65
C VAL A 24 -1.61 1.47 -6.63
N LEU A 25 -1.15 2.11 -7.69
CA LEU A 25 0.23 2.53 -7.90
C LEU A 25 0.29 4.02 -8.23
N ARG A 26 1.35 4.70 -7.75
CA ARG A 26 1.73 6.07 -8.17
C ARG A 26 3.24 6.21 -8.14
N ILE A 27 3.75 7.14 -8.93
CA ILE A 27 5.17 7.50 -8.94
C ILE A 27 5.33 8.91 -8.41
N TYR A 28 6.35 9.11 -7.58
CA TYR A 28 6.72 10.43 -7.05
C TYR A 28 8.23 10.58 -7.03
N GLU A 29 8.71 11.82 -7.13
CA GLU A 29 10.13 12.14 -7.06
C GLU A 29 10.71 11.99 -5.64
N ARG A 30 9.87 12.03 -4.63
CA ARG A 30 10.32 12.00 -3.22
C ARG A 30 9.35 11.21 -2.35
N ARG A 31 9.89 10.66 -1.28
CA ARG A 31 9.08 10.07 -0.19
C ARG A 31 8.78 11.16 0.84
N THR A 32 7.59 11.72 0.78
CA THR A 32 7.14 12.81 1.65
C THR A 32 5.75 12.54 2.21
N ALA A 33 5.41 13.20 3.32
CA ALA A 33 4.05 13.15 3.87
C ALA A 33 3.00 13.71 2.88
N ALA A 34 3.35 14.72 2.10
CA ALA A 34 2.45 15.29 1.08
C ALA A 34 2.11 14.27 0.00
N ASN A 35 3.14 13.58 -0.55
CA ASN A 35 2.93 12.53 -1.55
C ASN A 35 2.19 11.31 -0.96
N THR A 36 2.38 11.03 0.34
CA THR A 36 1.60 9.97 1.00
C THR A 36 0.14 10.35 1.15
N LEU A 37 -0.18 11.62 1.41
CA LEU A 37 -1.56 12.10 1.46
C LEU A 37 -2.21 12.03 0.08
N ASP A 38 -1.57 12.55 -0.95
CA ASP A 38 -2.02 12.46 -2.35
C ASP A 38 -2.24 11.00 -2.77
N PHE A 39 -1.29 10.12 -2.45
CA PHE A 39 -1.44 8.69 -2.72
C PHE A 39 -2.58 8.05 -1.91
N ASN A 40 -2.84 8.49 -0.68
CA ASN A 40 -3.97 8.00 0.10
C ASN A 40 -5.31 8.38 -0.51
N ASP A 41 -5.42 9.61 -1.05
CA ASP A 41 -6.62 10.06 -1.75
C ASP A 41 -6.84 9.19 -3.01
N ALA A 42 -5.82 8.99 -3.84
CA ALA A 42 -5.89 8.08 -4.99
C ALA A 42 -6.30 6.64 -4.61
N VAL A 43 -5.76 6.12 -3.52
CA VAL A 43 -6.10 4.77 -3.01
C VAL A 43 -7.57 4.70 -2.56
N THR A 44 -8.08 5.76 -1.93
CA THR A 44 -9.47 5.83 -1.48
C THR A 44 -10.44 5.93 -2.65
N ASP A 45 -10.05 6.63 -3.72
CA ASP A 45 -10.88 6.83 -4.91
C ASP A 45 -10.92 5.57 -5.82
N GLU A 46 -9.82 4.82 -5.88
CA GLU A 46 -9.69 3.72 -6.85
C GLU A 46 -10.01 2.33 -6.27
N ILE A 47 -9.89 2.12 -4.96
CA ILE A 47 -10.25 0.83 -4.35
C ILE A 47 -11.78 0.70 -4.30
N PRO A 48 -12.36 -0.36 -4.92
CA PRO A 48 -13.81 -0.49 -5.08
C PRO A 48 -14.55 -0.99 -3.82
N PHE A 49 -13.91 -0.95 -2.65
CA PHE A 49 -14.47 -1.42 -1.38
C PHE A 49 -13.99 -0.58 -0.19
N PRO A 50 -14.68 -0.61 0.96
CA PRO A 50 -14.30 0.16 2.15
C PRO A 50 -12.93 -0.24 2.70
N ILE A 51 -12.07 0.74 2.93
CA ILE A 51 -10.74 0.53 3.51
C ILE A 51 -10.84 0.61 5.03
N GLN A 52 -10.83 -0.52 5.71
CA GLN A 52 -10.91 -0.58 7.17
C GLN A 52 -9.58 -0.33 7.86
N ARG A 53 -8.48 -0.80 7.28
CA ARG A 53 -7.14 -0.75 7.89
C ARG A 53 -6.08 -0.44 6.85
N LYS A 54 -5.10 0.35 7.24
CA LYS A 54 -3.92 0.61 6.44
C LYS A 54 -2.67 0.15 7.18
N GLN A 55 -2.00 -0.84 6.61
CA GLN A 55 -0.73 -1.35 7.10
C GLN A 55 0.41 -0.77 6.29
N THR A 56 1.45 -0.26 6.95
CA THR A 56 2.65 0.29 6.32
C THR A 56 3.90 -0.21 7.03
N ASP A 57 5.04 -0.04 6.39
CA ASP A 57 6.30 -0.06 7.14
C ASP A 57 6.40 1.17 8.07
N ARG A 58 7.56 1.38 8.68
CA ARG A 58 7.80 2.50 9.59
C ARG A 58 8.52 3.67 8.90
N GLY A 59 8.26 3.87 7.61
CA GLY A 59 8.78 5.02 6.85
C GLY A 59 8.31 6.35 7.44
N ARG A 60 9.19 7.38 7.43
CA ARG A 60 8.87 8.70 7.98
C ARG A 60 7.69 9.34 7.26
N GLU A 61 7.54 9.08 5.97
CA GLU A 61 6.44 9.54 5.14
C GLU A 61 5.08 9.05 5.64
N PHE A 62 5.02 7.82 6.18
CA PHE A 62 3.79 7.22 6.70
C PHE A 62 3.48 7.63 8.15
N PHE A 63 4.52 7.88 8.95
CA PHE A 63 4.38 8.27 10.36
C PHE A 63 4.15 9.76 10.58
N ALA A 64 4.16 10.57 9.55
CA ALA A 64 3.86 11.99 9.67
C ALA A 64 2.47 12.19 10.30
N THR A 65 2.38 13.09 11.28
CA THR A 65 1.14 13.37 12.03
C THR A 65 -0.04 13.65 11.09
N LYS A 66 0.16 14.48 10.06
CA LYS A 66 -0.88 14.80 9.07
C LYS A 66 -1.43 13.58 8.33
N VAL A 67 -0.59 12.57 8.06
CA VAL A 67 -1.02 11.34 7.41
C VAL A 67 -1.90 10.53 8.35
N GLN A 68 -1.52 10.41 9.61
CA GLN A 68 -2.30 9.68 10.60
C GLN A 68 -3.63 10.41 10.92
N GLU A 69 -3.61 11.73 11.03
CA GLU A 69 -4.82 12.56 11.20
C GLU A 69 -5.80 12.33 10.04
N LYS A 70 -5.31 12.32 8.79
CA LYS A 70 -6.14 12.02 7.62
C LYS A 70 -6.76 10.62 7.68
N LEU A 71 -6.02 9.61 8.13
CA LEU A 71 -6.57 8.26 8.30
C LEU A 71 -7.66 8.22 9.38
N VAL A 72 -7.50 8.98 10.47
CA VAL A 72 -8.54 9.12 11.51
C VAL A 72 -9.80 9.78 10.94
N GLU A 73 -9.65 10.86 10.16
CA GLU A 73 -10.77 11.53 9.47
C GLU A 73 -11.54 10.58 8.53
N LEU A 74 -10.82 9.69 7.84
CA LEU A 74 -11.40 8.70 6.93
C LEU A 74 -11.94 7.45 7.63
N GLY A 75 -11.83 7.34 8.96
CA GLY A 75 -12.21 6.16 9.70
C GLY A 75 -11.33 4.93 9.43
N ILE A 76 -10.09 5.14 9.00
CA ILE A 76 -9.15 4.07 8.64
C ILE A 76 -8.18 3.81 9.79
N ILE A 77 -8.14 2.56 10.25
CA ILE A 77 -7.25 2.14 11.33
C ILE A 77 -5.79 2.08 10.84
N PHE A 78 -4.90 2.85 11.45
CA PHE A 78 -3.47 2.80 11.15
C PHE A 78 -2.79 1.67 11.92
N ARG A 79 -2.12 0.75 11.19
CA ARG A 79 -1.42 -0.41 11.76
C ARG A 79 -0.01 -0.51 11.18
N PRO A 80 0.96 0.23 11.74
CA PRO A 80 2.35 0.10 11.30
C PRO A 80 2.93 -1.25 11.69
N ASN A 81 3.78 -1.79 10.84
CA ASN A 81 4.52 -3.02 11.11
C ASN A 81 5.34 -2.90 12.40
N LYS A 82 5.42 -3.99 13.14
CA LYS A 82 6.31 -4.05 14.30
C LYS A 82 7.78 -3.97 13.85
N PRO A 83 8.66 -3.32 14.60
CA PRO A 83 10.08 -3.30 14.28
C PRO A 83 10.66 -4.71 14.11
N GLY A 84 11.47 -4.91 13.07
CA GLY A 84 12.12 -6.20 12.80
C GLY A 84 11.18 -7.32 12.32
N THR A 85 10.02 -6.99 11.72
CA THR A 85 9.07 -7.96 11.15
C THR A 85 8.90 -7.77 9.64
N PRO A 86 9.93 -7.99 8.80
CA PRO A 86 9.86 -7.75 7.36
C PRO A 86 8.81 -8.63 6.66
N HIS A 87 8.52 -9.80 7.19
CA HIS A 87 7.53 -10.71 6.63
C HIS A 87 6.12 -10.11 6.53
N LEU A 88 5.81 -9.08 7.31
CA LEU A 88 4.53 -8.37 7.25
C LEU A 88 4.36 -7.54 5.97
N ASN A 89 5.46 -7.21 5.27
CA ASN A 89 5.45 -6.52 3.97
C ASN A 89 5.51 -7.47 2.76
N GLY A 90 5.59 -8.78 2.98
CA GLY A 90 5.88 -9.75 1.92
C GLY A 90 4.94 -9.68 0.71
N LYS A 91 3.68 -9.28 0.88
CA LYS A 91 2.72 -9.18 -0.22
C LYS A 91 2.99 -7.94 -1.09
N VAL A 92 3.23 -6.80 -0.48
CA VAL A 92 3.55 -5.56 -1.21
C VAL A 92 4.93 -5.66 -1.86
N GLU A 93 5.93 -6.23 -1.18
CA GLU A 93 7.26 -6.48 -1.73
C GLU A 93 7.20 -7.44 -2.94
N ARG A 94 6.36 -8.47 -2.87
CA ARG A 94 6.13 -9.37 -4.01
C ARG A 94 5.51 -8.65 -5.19
N SER A 95 4.53 -7.76 -4.96
CA SER A 95 3.94 -6.92 -6.01
C SER A 95 4.98 -6.01 -6.64
N GLN A 96 5.78 -5.30 -5.85
CA GLN A 96 6.87 -4.45 -6.33
C GLN A 96 7.94 -5.24 -7.12
N LYS A 97 8.22 -6.49 -6.71
CA LYS A 97 9.12 -7.37 -7.48
C LYS A 97 8.53 -7.72 -8.84
N THR A 98 7.23 -7.98 -8.90
CA THR A 98 6.51 -8.19 -10.17
C THR A 98 6.67 -6.98 -11.08
N ASP A 99 6.46 -5.77 -10.56
CA ASP A 99 6.64 -4.54 -11.35
C ASP A 99 8.06 -4.38 -11.88
N LYS A 100 9.07 -4.67 -11.06
CA LYS A 100 10.48 -4.59 -11.49
C LYS A 100 10.81 -5.54 -12.64
N VAL A 101 10.19 -6.71 -12.65
CA VAL A 101 10.49 -7.76 -13.65
C VAL A 101 9.60 -7.65 -14.90
N GLU A 102 8.33 -7.31 -14.72
CA GLU A 102 7.32 -7.35 -15.80
C GLU A 102 7.09 -5.96 -16.41
N PHE A 103 7.20 -4.88 -15.62
CA PHE A 103 6.93 -3.53 -16.08
C PHE A 103 8.21 -2.69 -16.29
N TYR A 104 9.02 -2.48 -15.25
CA TYR A 104 10.22 -1.63 -15.36
C TYR A 104 11.37 -2.26 -16.15
N ALA A 105 11.34 -3.56 -16.43
CA ALA A 105 12.30 -4.19 -17.32
C ALA A 105 12.08 -3.83 -18.80
N THR A 106 10.88 -3.37 -19.16
CA THR A 106 10.47 -3.08 -20.54
C THR A 106 10.13 -1.61 -20.78
N ASN A 107 9.89 -0.84 -19.73
CA ASN A 107 9.53 0.57 -19.82
C ASN A 107 10.64 1.47 -19.25
N ASP A 108 11.00 2.51 -20.00
CA ASP A 108 12.00 3.49 -19.58
C ASP A 108 11.43 4.40 -18.48
N THR A 109 12.09 4.41 -17.32
CA THR A 109 11.71 5.25 -16.18
C THR A 109 11.97 6.74 -16.40
N SER A 110 12.62 7.13 -17.49
CA SER A 110 12.82 8.52 -17.92
C SER A 110 11.77 9.02 -18.92
N SER A 111 10.83 8.17 -19.31
CA SER A 111 9.77 8.53 -20.26
C SER A 111 8.80 9.55 -19.65
N ASP A 112 8.45 10.59 -20.42
CA ASP A 112 7.40 11.55 -20.05
C ASP A 112 6.01 10.89 -19.95
N ASP A 113 5.83 9.72 -20.55
CA ASP A 113 4.59 8.95 -20.56
C ASP A 113 4.53 7.87 -19.46
N LEU A 114 5.49 7.87 -18.55
CA LEU A 114 5.63 6.81 -17.53
C LEU A 114 4.38 6.64 -16.66
N ASP A 115 3.70 7.73 -16.30
CA ASP A 115 2.50 7.66 -15.47
C ASP A 115 1.33 6.99 -16.19
N ASN A 116 1.14 7.25 -17.49
CA ASN A 116 0.12 6.57 -18.29
C ASN A 116 0.43 5.08 -18.46
N LEU A 117 1.68 4.76 -18.77
CA LEU A 117 2.13 3.37 -18.87
C LEU A 117 1.94 2.62 -17.53
N LEU A 118 2.21 3.29 -16.40
CA LEU A 118 1.99 2.71 -15.08
C LEU A 118 0.50 2.46 -14.81
N ALA A 119 -0.37 3.38 -15.21
CA ALA A 119 -1.82 3.22 -15.09
C ALA A 119 -2.34 2.04 -15.93
N GLU A 120 -1.84 1.86 -17.15
CA GLU A 120 -2.12 0.68 -18.00
C GLU A 120 -1.61 -0.61 -17.34
N GLY A 121 -0.40 -0.61 -16.80
CA GLY A 121 0.18 -1.74 -16.07
C GLY A 121 -0.59 -2.09 -14.80
N GLN A 122 -1.11 -1.08 -14.08
CA GLN A 122 -2.01 -1.27 -12.93
C GLN A 122 -3.34 -1.89 -13.38
N HIS A 123 -3.92 -1.39 -14.47
CA HIS A 123 -5.16 -1.95 -15.04
C HIS A 123 -4.96 -3.41 -15.42
N TYR A 124 -3.94 -3.71 -16.22
CA TYR A 124 -3.61 -5.09 -16.59
C TYR A 124 -3.46 -5.99 -15.37
N TYR A 125 -2.74 -5.55 -14.34
CA TYR A 125 -2.53 -6.34 -13.12
C TYR A 125 -3.85 -6.64 -12.41
N ASN A 126 -4.76 -5.67 -12.31
CA ASN A 126 -6.01 -5.81 -11.58
C ASN A 126 -7.08 -6.58 -12.35
N TRP A 127 -7.13 -6.46 -13.68
CA TRP A 127 -8.22 -6.95 -14.50
C TRP A 127 -7.88 -8.16 -15.37
N ASP A 128 -6.63 -8.29 -15.82
CA ASP A 128 -6.27 -9.26 -16.85
C ASP A 128 -5.23 -10.28 -16.39
N ARG A 129 -4.36 -9.91 -15.43
CA ARG A 129 -3.26 -10.74 -15.00
C ARG A 129 -3.72 -11.84 -14.04
N PRO A 130 -3.52 -13.15 -14.38
CA PRO A 130 -3.88 -14.24 -13.48
C PRO A 130 -2.91 -14.31 -12.28
N HIS A 131 -3.45 -14.58 -11.09
CA HIS A 131 -2.71 -14.69 -9.84
C HIS A 131 -2.73 -16.11 -9.27
N GLY A 132 -1.55 -16.67 -9.03
CA GLY A 132 -1.42 -18.02 -8.43
C GLY A 132 -2.08 -18.12 -7.05
N ALA A 133 -2.08 -17.06 -6.25
CA ALA A 133 -2.77 -17.01 -4.96
C ALA A 133 -4.31 -17.14 -5.08
N HIS A 134 -4.86 -16.86 -6.24
CA HIS A 134 -6.29 -16.92 -6.54
C HIS A 134 -6.63 -18.04 -7.54
N LYS A 135 -5.75 -19.04 -7.66
CA LYS A 135 -5.95 -20.18 -8.57
C LYS A 135 -6.12 -19.74 -10.03
N GLY A 136 -5.41 -18.72 -10.44
CA GLY A 136 -5.44 -18.16 -11.79
C GLY A 136 -6.44 -17.03 -12.01
N LYS A 137 -7.26 -16.66 -11.03
CA LYS A 137 -8.16 -15.51 -11.12
C LYS A 137 -7.42 -14.18 -10.97
N THR A 138 -7.97 -13.15 -11.55
CA THR A 138 -7.48 -11.77 -11.38
C THR A 138 -7.91 -11.18 -10.03
N PRO A 139 -7.30 -10.08 -9.56
CA PRO A 139 -7.78 -9.35 -8.38
C PRO A 139 -9.24 -8.93 -8.48
N MET A 140 -9.70 -8.48 -9.66
CA MET A 140 -11.09 -8.05 -9.85
C MET A 140 -12.07 -9.24 -9.87
N GLU A 141 -11.72 -10.37 -10.47
CA GLU A 141 -12.54 -11.59 -10.38
C GLU A 141 -12.65 -12.05 -8.91
N ARG A 142 -11.54 -11.95 -8.15
CA ARG A 142 -11.57 -12.27 -6.73
C ARG A 142 -12.41 -11.28 -5.92
N TYR A 143 -12.38 -10.00 -6.26
CA TYR A 143 -13.25 -8.99 -5.67
C TYR A 143 -14.73 -9.33 -5.90
N PHE A 144 -15.14 -9.64 -7.15
CA PHE A 144 -16.52 -9.99 -7.44
C PHE A 144 -17.01 -11.24 -6.72
N GLU A 145 -16.13 -12.24 -6.51
CA GLU A 145 -16.49 -13.41 -5.70
C GLU A 145 -16.79 -13.09 -4.23
N LEU A 146 -16.11 -12.09 -3.70
CA LEU A 146 -16.23 -11.71 -2.29
C LEU A 146 -17.20 -10.54 -2.06
N SER A 147 -17.73 -9.94 -3.11
CA SER A 147 -18.50 -8.70 -3.02
C SER A 147 -19.74 -8.82 -2.13
N GLU A 148 -20.40 -10.00 -2.12
CA GLU A 148 -21.54 -10.27 -1.25
C GLU A 148 -21.18 -10.44 0.24
N GLU A 149 -19.92 -10.78 0.52
CA GLU A 149 -19.41 -10.98 1.88
C GLU A 149 -18.71 -9.72 2.43
N MET A 150 -18.50 -8.71 1.59
CA MET A 150 -17.84 -7.47 2.00
C MET A 150 -18.80 -6.59 2.80
N PRO A 151 -18.31 -5.99 3.91
CA PRO A 151 -19.12 -5.05 4.66
C PRO A 151 -19.44 -3.81 3.83
N LEU A 152 -20.62 -3.26 3.99
CA LEU A 152 -20.95 -1.96 3.45
C LEU A 152 -20.13 -0.86 4.14
N SER A 153 -19.96 0.29 3.49
CA SER A 153 -19.22 1.42 4.07
C SER A 153 -19.77 1.86 5.42
N GLU A 154 -21.09 1.81 5.61
CA GLU A 154 -21.75 2.15 6.87
C GLU A 154 -21.39 1.15 7.98
N GLU A 155 -21.33 -0.14 7.67
CA GLU A 155 -20.97 -1.19 8.62
C GLU A 155 -19.47 -1.09 9.00
N ALA A 156 -18.60 -0.87 8.00
CA ALA A 156 -17.18 -0.67 8.24
C ALA A 156 -16.91 0.56 9.12
N ASN A 157 -17.67 1.65 8.93
CA ASN A 157 -17.58 2.86 9.74
C ASN A 157 -18.17 2.67 11.16
N ALA A 158 -19.22 1.86 11.31
CA ALA A 158 -19.81 1.58 12.62
C ALA A 158 -18.85 0.84 13.55
N ASP A 159 -17.99 -0.01 12.99
CA ASP A 159 -16.96 -0.73 13.74
C ASP A 159 -15.73 0.13 14.10
N TYR A 160 -15.59 1.31 13.49
CA TYR A 160 -14.47 2.21 13.76
C TYR A 160 -14.64 2.92 15.10
N GLN A 161 -13.61 2.86 15.95
CA GLN A 161 -13.59 3.44 17.27
C GLN A 161 -12.51 4.52 17.40
N PRO A 162 -12.80 5.79 17.05
CA PRO A 162 -11.80 6.85 17.00
C PRO A 162 -11.06 7.06 18.31
N LEU A 163 -11.72 6.85 19.46
CA LEU A 163 -11.10 6.97 20.77
C LEU A 163 -10.00 5.93 21.06
N LYS A 164 -9.96 4.85 20.29
CA LYS A 164 -8.89 3.84 20.36
C LYS A 164 -7.71 4.14 19.43
N GLU A 165 -7.90 5.03 18.47
CA GLU A 165 -6.84 5.42 17.56
C GLU A 165 -6.04 6.57 18.17
N ARG A 166 -4.71 6.40 18.18
CA ARG A 166 -3.78 7.40 18.71
C ARG A 166 -2.73 7.70 17.66
N ILE A 167 -2.38 8.97 17.53
CA ILE A 167 -1.23 9.37 16.74
C ILE A 167 0.01 8.69 17.33
N GLN A 168 0.69 7.92 16.51
CA GLN A 168 1.85 7.14 16.91
C GLN A 168 3.11 7.90 16.54
N GLU A 169 4.07 7.94 17.47
CA GLU A 169 5.39 8.48 17.20
C GLU A 169 6.36 7.34 16.84
N ALA A 170 7.13 7.53 15.77
CA ALA A 170 8.16 6.59 15.40
C ALA A 170 9.48 6.93 16.11
N ASN A 171 9.92 6.08 17.00
CA ASN A 171 11.26 6.15 17.57
C ASN A 171 12.24 5.33 16.70
N TYR A 172 12.73 5.93 15.62
CA TYR A 172 13.59 5.26 14.64
C TYR A 172 14.89 4.70 15.24
N LYS A 173 15.44 5.33 16.28
CA LYS A 173 16.63 4.83 16.96
C LYS A 173 16.34 3.52 17.67
N LEU A 174 15.28 3.47 18.45
CA LEU A 174 14.81 2.25 19.14
C LEU A 174 14.40 1.17 18.14
N ASP A 175 13.71 1.55 17.05
CA ASP A 175 13.30 0.61 16.01
C ASP A 175 14.49 -0.08 15.35
N LEU A 176 15.58 0.65 15.09
CA LEU A 176 16.82 0.11 14.56
C LEU A 176 17.53 -0.83 15.55
N GLU A 177 17.54 -0.49 16.82
CA GLU A 177 18.12 -1.34 17.88
C GLU A 177 17.33 -2.64 18.01
N LEU A 178 16.02 -2.58 18.06
CA LEU A 178 15.14 -3.76 18.12
C LEU A 178 15.29 -4.65 16.88
N ALA A 179 15.42 -4.04 15.69
CA ALA A 179 15.65 -4.79 14.45
C ALA A 179 17.02 -5.50 14.45
N ARG A 180 18.06 -4.90 15.04
CA ARG A 180 19.38 -5.52 15.19
C ARG A 180 19.35 -6.69 16.17
N LEU A 181 18.74 -6.51 17.34
CA LEU A 181 18.60 -7.56 18.34
C LEU A 181 17.87 -8.79 17.81
N LYS A 182 16.79 -8.60 17.04
CA LYS A 182 16.03 -9.70 16.44
C LYS A 182 16.77 -10.46 15.33
N ARG A 183 17.79 -9.86 14.71
CA ARG A 183 18.62 -10.54 13.70
C ARG A 183 19.77 -11.33 14.33
N SER A 184 20.07 -11.08 15.60
CA SER A 184 21.13 -11.75 16.36
C SER A 184 20.63 -12.94 17.19
N LEU A 185 19.33 -13.17 17.20
CA LEU A 185 18.65 -14.33 17.77
C LEU A 185 18.25 -15.33 16.66
#